data_6bba8d86003dbade2724c6623501b32b
#
_entry.id   6bba8d86003dbade2724c6623501b32b
#
_cell.length_a   1.000
_cell.length_b   1.000
_cell.length_c   1.000
_cell.angle_alpha   90.00
_cell.angle_beta   90.00
_cell.angle_gamma   90.00
#
_symmetry.space_group_name_H-M   'P 1'
#
loop_
_entity.id
_entity.type
_entity.pdbx_description
1 polymer ?
#
loop_
_entity_poly.entity_id
_entity_poly.type
_entity_poly.pdbx_seq_one_letter_code
_entity_poly.pdbx_strand_id
1 'polypeptide(L)'
;MVAGAFRVLYDAKTIMTTPHQKRDMRPRGEKKEAVFHDGIERVTLSFYRYVKIENPERFCNELCERFTILGCLGRIYIAKEGINAQMNVPKINWDQFDAFIKTKPELVGVPYKLAVEEKNAPSFYKLIVKVKKKIVADGLSDESFDVTNTGAYLSAREFNDYVNDPDAVVVDMRNAYESEIGHFENAVTPQVDTFREELKVAPELLKIHKNKKIALYCTGGIRCEKASAWLKHNGFQNVRHLKGGIIDYKHQVARENLENKFKGKNFVFDERMSESIGEEIISYCHLCSNTKSDTHYHCKNLACHVLFLGCDTCIEKKKGYCSYKCVTFDRLPKQVKKLFTRNSHKNKPEQFKKHRLMGKR
;
A
#
# COMPACT_ATOMS: atom_id res chain seq x y z
N MET A 1 11.69 -48.57 -5.67
CA MET A 1 10.83 -48.89 -4.56
C MET A 1 10.07 -47.65 -4.16
N VAL A 2 8.84 -47.68 -4.52
CA VAL A 2 7.59 -47.02 -4.12
C VAL A 2 7.64 -45.56 -3.67
N ALA A 3 7.27 -44.69 -4.61
CA ALA A 3 6.85 -43.33 -4.40
C ALA A 3 5.40 -43.36 -3.88
N GLY A 4 5.16 -42.88 -2.67
CA GLY A 4 3.84 -42.71 -2.09
C GLY A 4 3.25 -41.34 -2.45
N ALA A 5 2.42 -41.30 -3.49
CA ALA A 5 1.64 -40.13 -3.83
C ALA A 5 0.41 -40.05 -2.90
N PHE A 6 0.38 -39.11 -1.98
CA PHE A 6 -0.84 -38.77 -1.22
C PHE A 6 -1.79 -38.00 -2.15
N ARG A 7 -2.70 -38.73 -2.75
CA ARG A 7 -3.89 -38.19 -3.44
C ARG A 7 -4.97 -37.92 -2.41
N VAL A 8 -5.16 -36.65 -2.04
CA VAL A 8 -6.35 -36.24 -1.27
C VAL A 8 -7.53 -36.18 -2.24
N LEU A 9 -8.39 -37.19 -2.19
CA LEU A 9 -9.67 -37.21 -2.88
C LEU A 9 -10.62 -36.26 -2.14
N TYR A 10 -10.98 -35.14 -2.77
CA TYR A 10 -12.09 -34.31 -2.32
C TYR A 10 -13.38 -34.86 -2.90
N ASP A 11 -14.26 -35.29 -2.01
CA ASP A 11 -15.59 -35.80 -2.28
C ASP A 11 -16.52 -34.67 -2.78
N ALA A 12 -17.08 -34.84 -3.96
CA ALA A 12 -17.83 -33.80 -4.71
C ALA A 12 -19.32 -33.75 -4.32
N LYS A 13 -19.67 -33.91 -3.06
CA LYS A 13 -21.07 -33.78 -2.60
C LYS A 13 -21.18 -33.06 -1.27
N THR A 14 -21.07 -31.73 -1.26
CA THR A 14 -21.78 -30.88 -0.30
C THR A 14 -21.91 -29.49 -0.92
N ILE A 15 -23.00 -29.29 -1.65
CA ILE A 15 -23.41 -28.00 -2.20
C ILE A 15 -24.27 -27.29 -1.15
N MET A 16 -24.00 -25.99 -0.98
CA MET A 16 -24.80 -24.96 -0.32
C MET A 16 -24.70 -24.84 1.21
N THR A 17 -23.58 -24.29 1.63
CA THR A 17 -23.55 -23.25 2.69
C THR A 17 -22.46 -22.27 2.32
N THR A 18 -22.72 -20.95 2.40
CA THR A 18 -21.73 -19.88 2.22
C THR A 18 -20.45 -20.29 2.95
N PRO A 19 -19.28 -20.32 2.30
CA PRO A 19 -18.06 -20.66 2.98
C PRO A 19 -17.70 -19.53 3.96
N HIS A 20 -18.19 -19.60 5.19
CA HIS A 20 -17.53 -18.93 6.29
C HIS A 20 -16.10 -19.50 6.29
N GLN A 21 -15.12 -18.76 5.76
CA GLN A 21 -13.72 -19.03 6.03
C GLN A 21 -13.63 -19.35 7.52
N LYS A 22 -13.28 -20.58 7.89
CA LYS A 22 -12.93 -20.90 9.28
C LYS A 22 -11.84 -19.91 9.64
N ARG A 23 -12.19 -18.91 10.45
CA ARG A 23 -11.24 -17.87 10.86
C ARG A 23 -10.11 -18.58 11.55
N ASP A 24 -8.94 -18.53 10.95
CA ASP A 24 -7.73 -18.95 11.65
C ASP A 24 -7.63 -18.12 12.93
N MET A 25 -7.84 -18.76 14.09
CA MET A 25 -7.92 -18.12 15.39
C MET A 25 -6.55 -17.94 16.05
N ARG A 26 -5.47 -18.43 15.40
CA ARG A 26 -4.12 -18.25 15.93
C ARG A 26 -3.80 -16.76 16.12
N PRO A 27 -3.00 -16.39 17.15
CA PRO A 27 -2.48 -15.04 17.33
C PRO A 27 -1.71 -14.53 16.08
N ARG A 28 -1.69 -13.21 15.89
CA ARG A 28 -1.01 -12.58 14.72
C ARG A 28 0.45 -13.03 14.58
N GLY A 29 1.19 -13.14 15.70
CA GLY A 29 2.58 -13.58 15.73
C GLY A 29 2.75 -14.98 15.17
N GLU A 30 1.98 -15.94 15.67
CA GLU A 30 2.03 -17.34 15.24
C GLU A 30 1.69 -17.53 13.75
N LYS A 31 0.71 -16.77 13.22
CA LYS A 31 0.40 -16.79 11.79
C LYS A 31 1.58 -16.28 10.94
N LYS A 32 2.22 -15.24 11.41
CA LYS A 32 3.36 -14.63 10.74
C LYS A 32 4.54 -15.60 10.72
N GLU A 33 4.85 -16.21 11.85
CA GLU A 33 5.90 -17.22 11.96
C GLU A 33 5.62 -18.45 11.10
N ALA A 34 4.38 -18.95 11.10
CA ALA A 34 3.99 -20.10 10.30
C ALA A 34 4.23 -19.86 8.79
N VAL A 35 3.89 -18.68 8.26
CA VAL A 35 4.13 -18.33 6.85
C VAL A 35 5.61 -18.04 6.60
N PHE A 36 6.33 -17.48 7.57
CA PHE A 36 7.76 -17.22 7.45
C PHE A 36 8.58 -18.50 7.32
N HIS A 37 8.14 -19.58 7.95
CA HIS A 37 8.82 -20.89 7.97
C HIS A 37 8.16 -21.95 7.10
N ASP A 38 7.19 -21.58 6.23
CA ASP A 38 6.53 -22.57 5.36
C ASP A 38 7.39 -23.03 4.16
N GLY A 39 8.52 -22.39 3.92
CA GLY A 39 9.44 -22.69 2.83
C GLY A 39 8.87 -22.41 1.44
N ILE A 40 7.73 -21.73 1.34
CA ILE A 40 7.05 -21.45 0.07
C ILE A 40 7.64 -20.19 -0.55
N GLU A 41 8.27 -20.32 -1.70
CA GLU A 41 8.68 -19.18 -2.52
C GLU A 41 7.44 -18.49 -3.09
N ARG A 42 7.34 -17.16 -2.94
CA ARG A 42 6.18 -16.36 -3.31
C ARG A 42 6.56 -15.17 -4.18
N VAL A 43 5.71 -14.86 -5.14
CA VAL A 43 5.81 -13.65 -5.97
C VAL A 43 4.90 -12.59 -5.36
N THR A 44 5.47 -11.46 -4.95
CA THR A 44 4.72 -10.32 -4.43
C THR A 44 4.33 -9.38 -5.57
N LEU A 45 3.04 -9.06 -5.64
CA LEU A 45 2.50 -8.18 -6.69
C LEU A 45 1.37 -7.30 -6.20
N SER A 46 1.11 -6.27 -6.97
CA SER A 46 -0.12 -5.47 -6.86
C SER A 46 -0.73 -5.24 -8.25
N PHE A 47 -2.04 -5.11 -8.28
CA PHE A 47 -2.77 -4.64 -9.45
C PHE A 47 -4.04 -3.93 -9.03
N TYR A 48 -4.52 -3.06 -9.88
CA TYR A 48 -5.83 -2.43 -9.73
C TYR A 48 -6.47 -2.22 -11.10
N ARG A 49 -7.78 -2.09 -11.09
CA ARG A 49 -8.53 -1.65 -12.26
C ARG A 49 -9.78 -0.91 -11.84
N TYR A 50 -9.99 0.26 -12.42
CA TYR A 50 -11.29 0.91 -12.43
C TYR A 50 -12.11 0.30 -13.53
N VAL A 51 -13.16 -0.44 -13.17
CA VAL A 51 -14.09 -1.14 -14.06
C VAL A 51 -15.39 -1.38 -13.31
N LYS A 52 -16.52 -1.27 -14.01
CA LYS A 52 -17.82 -1.52 -13.39
C LYS A 52 -17.94 -3.00 -13.02
N ILE A 53 -18.11 -3.30 -11.72
CA ILE A 53 -18.39 -4.64 -11.20
C ILE A 53 -19.86 -4.67 -10.78
N GLU A 54 -20.67 -5.42 -11.52
CA GLU A 54 -22.13 -5.44 -11.32
C GLU A 54 -22.50 -6.06 -9.97
N ASN A 55 -21.86 -7.13 -9.58
CA ASN A 55 -22.09 -7.81 -8.30
C ASN A 55 -20.77 -8.00 -7.52
N PRO A 56 -20.35 -6.99 -6.72
CA PRO A 56 -19.11 -7.05 -5.95
C PRO A 56 -19.07 -8.20 -4.94
N GLU A 57 -20.21 -8.58 -4.36
CA GLU A 57 -20.29 -9.66 -3.36
C GLU A 57 -20.01 -11.03 -4.01
N ARG A 58 -20.64 -11.31 -5.16
CA ARG A 58 -20.38 -12.54 -5.91
C ARG A 58 -18.94 -12.61 -6.37
N PHE A 59 -18.42 -11.53 -6.93
CA PHE A 59 -17.03 -11.44 -7.40
C PHE A 59 -16.03 -11.61 -6.24
N CYS A 60 -16.33 -11.02 -5.07
CA CYS A 60 -15.53 -11.18 -3.86
C CYS A 60 -15.45 -12.65 -3.39
N ASN A 61 -16.59 -13.36 -3.39
CA ASN A 61 -16.64 -14.75 -2.98
C ASN A 61 -15.84 -15.65 -3.94
N GLU A 62 -15.99 -15.44 -5.24
CA GLU A 62 -15.27 -16.19 -6.26
C GLU A 62 -13.75 -15.99 -6.18
N LEU A 63 -13.29 -14.74 -6.04
CA LEU A 63 -11.87 -14.46 -5.86
C LEU A 63 -11.35 -15.04 -4.53
N CYS A 64 -12.12 -14.94 -3.46
CA CYS A 64 -11.74 -15.45 -2.15
C CYS A 64 -11.55 -16.96 -2.18
N GLU A 65 -12.48 -17.70 -2.80
CA GLU A 65 -12.39 -19.15 -2.95
C GLU A 65 -11.15 -19.54 -3.77
N ARG A 66 -10.99 -18.97 -4.95
CA ARG A 66 -9.88 -19.34 -5.85
C ARG A 66 -8.54 -18.98 -5.26
N PHE A 67 -8.38 -17.80 -4.69
CA PHE A 67 -7.12 -17.37 -4.07
C PHE A 67 -6.78 -18.19 -2.82
N THR A 68 -7.79 -18.68 -2.09
CA THR A 68 -7.57 -19.62 -0.97
C THR A 68 -7.02 -20.95 -1.48
N ILE A 69 -7.60 -21.51 -2.53
CA ILE A 69 -7.12 -22.78 -3.15
C ILE A 69 -5.68 -22.62 -3.65
N LEU A 70 -5.36 -21.48 -4.25
CA LEU A 70 -4.02 -21.19 -4.77
C LEU A 70 -3.00 -20.80 -3.67
N GLY A 71 -3.41 -20.74 -2.40
CA GLY A 71 -2.53 -20.35 -1.30
C GLY A 71 -2.06 -18.89 -1.35
N CYS A 72 -2.81 -18.03 -2.03
CA CYS A 72 -2.51 -16.60 -2.09
C CYS A 72 -2.73 -15.93 -0.75
N LEU A 73 -1.89 -14.93 -0.44
CA LEU A 73 -2.05 -14.09 0.75
C LEU A 73 -2.07 -12.62 0.31
N GLY A 74 -2.79 -11.77 1.04
CA GLY A 74 -2.87 -10.35 0.64
C GLY A 74 -4.12 -9.64 1.11
N ARG A 75 -4.29 -8.42 0.59
CA ARG A 75 -5.46 -7.56 0.80
C ARG A 75 -6.04 -7.17 -0.54
N ILE A 76 -7.24 -7.63 -0.79
CA ILE A 76 -7.99 -7.37 -2.01
C ILE A 76 -9.28 -6.65 -1.64
N TYR A 77 -9.48 -5.47 -2.21
CA TYR A 77 -10.67 -4.66 -2.03
C TYR A 77 -11.42 -4.56 -3.35
N ILE A 78 -12.71 -4.85 -3.30
CA ILE A 78 -13.62 -4.86 -4.44
C ILE A 78 -14.72 -3.85 -4.16
N ALA A 79 -15.08 -3.07 -5.16
CA ALA A 79 -16.20 -2.13 -5.10
C ALA A 79 -16.94 -2.12 -6.44
N LYS A 80 -18.07 -1.44 -6.54
CA LYS A 80 -18.76 -1.25 -7.84
C LYS A 80 -17.86 -0.56 -8.88
N GLU A 81 -16.90 0.28 -8.43
CA GLU A 81 -15.97 1.02 -9.28
C GLU A 81 -14.74 0.20 -9.72
N GLY A 82 -14.53 -1.02 -9.18
CA GLY A 82 -13.38 -1.84 -9.56
C GLY A 82 -12.77 -2.68 -8.46
N ILE A 83 -11.47 -2.98 -8.62
CA ILE A 83 -10.65 -3.82 -7.73
C ILE A 83 -9.30 -3.16 -7.43
N ASN A 84 -8.82 -3.38 -6.21
CA ASN A 84 -7.46 -3.04 -5.76
C ASN A 84 -6.90 -4.22 -4.98
N ALA A 85 -5.85 -4.84 -5.50
CA ALA A 85 -5.20 -6.01 -4.95
C ALA A 85 -3.72 -5.73 -4.63
N GLN A 86 -3.30 -6.13 -3.44
CA GLN A 86 -1.91 -6.19 -2.99
C GLN A 86 -1.73 -7.56 -2.35
N MET A 87 -0.90 -8.41 -2.94
CA MET A 87 -0.87 -9.81 -2.57
C MET A 87 0.44 -10.49 -2.89
N ASN A 88 0.61 -11.69 -2.36
CA ASN A 88 1.61 -12.62 -2.86
C ASN A 88 0.96 -13.95 -3.31
N VAL A 89 1.58 -14.57 -4.27
CA VAL A 89 1.16 -15.82 -4.89
C VAL A 89 2.31 -16.83 -4.75
N PRO A 90 2.08 -18.06 -4.27
CA PRO A 90 3.08 -19.12 -4.34
C PRO A 90 3.58 -19.27 -5.77
N LYS A 91 4.90 -19.25 -5.96
CA LYS A 91 5.51 -19.31 -7.30
C LYS A 91 5.08 -20.54 -8.09
N ILE A 92 4.91 -21.67 -7.40
CA ILE A 92 4.44 -22.93 -8.01
C ILE A 92 3.01 -22.82 -8.55
N ASN A 93 2.20 -21.89 -8.06
CA ASN A 93 0.82 -21.69 -8.48
C ASN A 93 0.65 -20.45 -9.38
N TRP A 94 1.74 -19.84 -9.83
CA TRP A 94 1.71 -18.61 -10.63
C TRP A 94 0.91 -18.77 -11.93
N ASP A 95 1.17 -19.82 -12.70
CA ASP A 95 0.49 -20.03 -13.98
C ASP A 95 -1.02 -20.26 -13.80
N GLN A 96 -1.41 -20.96 -12.74
CA GLN A 96 -2.83 -21.17 -12.40
C GLN A 96 -3.50 -19.86 -11.94
N PHE A 97 -2.77 -19.01 -11.23
CA PHE A 97 -3.24 -17.68 -10.83
C PHE A 97 -3.45 -16.80 -12.06
N ASP A 98 -2.46 -16.70 -12.94
CA ASP A 98 -2.51 -15.87 -14.14
C ASP A 98 -3.60 -16.34 -15.11
N ALA A 99 -3.72 -17.66 -15.32
CA ALA A 99 -4.80 -18.24 -16.10
C ALA A 99 -6.18 -17.89 -15.53
N PHE A 100 -6.35 -17.99 -14.22
CA PHE A 100 -7.61 -17.62 -13.56
C PHE A 100 -7.94 -16.13 -13.72
N ILE A 101 -6.99 -15.23 -13.55
CA ILE A 101 -7.19 -13.78 -13.73
C ILE A 101 -7.67 -13.51 -15.19
N LYS A 102 -7.06 -14.17 -16.17
CA LYS A 102 -7.42 -14.02 -17.59
C LYS A 102 -8.85 -14.52 -17.92
N THR A 103 -9.44 -15.38 -17.09
CA THR A 103 -10.85 -15.82 -17.28
C THR A 103 -11.87 -14.76 -16.83
N LYS A 104 -11.46 -13.71 -16.12
CA LYS A 104 -12.37 -12.69 -15.59
C LYS A 104 -12.42 -11.50 -16.53
N PRO A 105 -13.58 -11.21 -17.15
CA PRO A 105 -13.74 -10.06 -18.05
C PRO A 105 -13.28 -8.75 -17.40
N GLU A 106 -13.55 -8.57 -16.11
CA GLU A 106 -13.16 -7.39 -15.33
C GLU A 106 -11.64 -7.27 -15.16
N LEU A 107 -10.88 -8.36 -15.33
CA LEU A 107 -9.45 -8.43 -15.07
C LEU A 107 -8.58 -8.73 -16.30
N VAL A 108 -9.19 -9.06 -17.43
CA VAL A 108 -8.42 -9.36 -18.67
C VAL A 108 -7.45 -8.24 -19.01
N GLY A 109 -6.13 -8.60 -19.10
CA GLY A 109 -5.06 -7.65 -19.43
C GLY A 109 -4.76 -6.63 -18.33
N VAL A 110 -5.18 -6.87 -17.07
CA VAL A 110 -4.75 -6.01 -15.95
C VAL A 110 -3.23 -6.10 -15.76
N PRO A 111 -2.50 -4.97 -15.72
CA PRO A 111 -1.05 -5.02 -15.54
C PRO A 111 -0.69 -5.37 -14.11
N TYR A 112 0.16 -6.38 -13.92
CA TYR A 112 0.75 -6.69 -12.63
C TYR A 112 1.96 -5.78 -12.37
N LYS A 113 2.04 -5.28 -11.15
CA LYS A 113 3.20 -4.56 -10.63
C LYS A 113 3.91 -5.49 -9.66
N LEU A 114 4.99 -6.10 -10.11
CA LEU A 114 5.80 -6.98 -9.29
C LEU A 114 6.58 -6.15 -8.27
N ALA A 115 6.83 -6.71 -7.10
CA ALA A 115 7.69 -6.08 -6.10
C ALA A 115 9.06 -5.74 -6.70
N VAL A 116 9.64 -4.63 -6.26
CA VAL A 116 11.00 -4.23 -6.67
C VAL A 116 12.04 -5.16 -6.04
N GLU A 117 11.78 -5.55 -4.78
CA GLU A 117 12.64 -6.46 -4.03
C GLU A 117 11.79 -7.57 -3.39
N GLU A 118 12.16 -8.81 -3.62
CA GLU A 118 11.68 -9.94 -2.82
C GLU A 118 12.61 -10.10 -1.61
N LYS A 119 12.12 -9.70 -0.44
CA LYS A 119 12.86 -9.91 0.81
C LYS A 119 12.62 -11.34 1.32
N ASN A 120 13.53 -11.85 2.16
CA ASN A 120 13.40 -13.15 2.82
C ASN A 120 12.18 -13.28 3.75
N ALA A 121 11.40 -12.21 3.92
CA ALA A 121 10.19 -12.19 4.73
C ALA A 121 8.95 -12.07 3.84
N PRO A 122 7.89 -12.87 4.07
CA PRO A 122 6.67 -12.80 3.29
C PRO A 122 5.99 -11.44 3.45
N SER A 123 5.58 -10.86 2.33
CA SER A 123 4.89 -9.56 2.29
C SER A 123 3.53 -9.59 3.01
N PHE A 124 2.85 -10.73 2.98
CA PHE A 124 1.56 -10.96 3.65
C PHE A 124 1.53 -12.32 4.35
N TYR A 125 0.79 -12.41 5.46
CA TYR A 125 0.63 -13.63 6.26
C TYR A 125 -0.84 -14.11 6.34
N LYS A 126 -1.77 -13.45 5.65
CA LYS A 126 -3.19 -13.85 5.56
C LYS A 126 -3.82 -13.32 4.28
N LEU A 127 -4.86 -14.00 3.82
CA LEU A 127 -5.73 -13.53 2.74
C LEU A 127 -6.90 -12.71 3.33
N ILE A 128 -7.15 -11.54 2.77
CA ILE A 128 -8.29 -10.68 3.08
C ILE A 128 -8.89 -10.23 1.76
N VAL A 129 -10.05 -10.75 1.40
CA VAL A 129 -10.86 -10.27 0.28
C VAL A 129 -12.11 -9.61 0.85
N LYS A 130 -12.41 -8.36 0.47
CA LYS A 130 -13.52 -7.61 1.06
C LYS A 130 -14.18 -6.68 0.05
N VAL A 131 -15.51 -6.65 0.09
CA VAL A 131 -16.28 -5.60 -0.55
C VAL A 131 -16.14 -4.30 0.26
N LYS A 132 -15.92 -3.20 -0.43
CA LYS A 132 -15.78 -1.84 0.07
C LYS A 132 -16.71 -0.91 -0.71
N LYS A 133 -16.99 0.28 -0.18
CA LYS A 133 -17.71 1.32 -0.93
C LYS A 133 -16.87 1.79 -2.14
N LYS A 134 -15.55 1.92 -1.96
CA LYS A 134 -14.57 2.36 -2.96
C LYS A 134 -13.28 1.55 -2.83
N ILE A 135 -12.56 1.40 -3.95
CA ILE A 135 -11.25 0.71 -3.96
C ILE A 135 -10.11 1.59 -3.41
N VAL A 136 -10.31 2.90 -3.37
CA VAL A 136 -9.45 3.89 -2.70
C VAL A 136 -10.32 4.83 -1.89
N ALA A 137 -9.94 5.10 -0.65
CA ALA A 137 -10.68 5.98 0.26
C ALA A 137 -10.39 7.46 -0.07
N ASP A 138 -11.09 8.01 -1.07
CA ASP A 138 -10.94 9.38 -1.57
C ASP A 138 -11.78 10.41 -0.78
N GLY A 139 -12.88 9.98 -0.17
CA GLY A 139 -13.80 10.85 0.58
C GLY A 139 -14.64 11.80 -0.27
N LEU A 140 -14.65 11.60 -1.59
CA LEU A 140 -15.45 12.37 -2.54
C LEU A 140 -16.79 11.67 -2.81
N SER A 141 -17.79 12.40 -3.29
CA SER A 141 -19.03 11.80 -3.81
C SER A 141 -18.79 11.29 -5.23
N ASP A 142 -19.35 10.13 -5.56
CA ASP A 142 -19.21 9.52 -6.90
C ASP A 142 -19.89 10.36 -8.00
N GLU A 143 -20.88 11.17 -7.60
CA GLU A 143 -21.62 12.07 -8.50
C GLU A 143 -20.95 13.44 -8.68
N SER A 144 -19.89 13.73 -7.93
CA SER A 144 -19.27 15.06 -7.91
C SER A 144 -18.40 15.37 -9.14
N PHE A 145 -17.85 14.35 -9.81
CA PHE A 145 -16.99 14.52 -10.98
C PHE A 145 -16.84 13.19 -11.76
N ASP A 146 -16.41 13.31 -13.02
CA ASP A 146 -16.15 12.16 -13.87
C ASP A 146 -14.76 11.56 -13.55
N VAL A 147 -14.74 10.42 -12.85
CA VAL A 147 -13.52 9.69 -12.47
C VAL A 147 -12.79 9.09 -13.67
N THR A 148 -13.44 8.99 -14.84
CA THR A 148 -12.84 8.43 -16.06
C THR A 148 -12.02 9.47 -16.84
N ASN A 149 -12.27 10.77 -16.59
CA ASN A 149 -11.54 11.86 -17.21
C ASN A 149 -10.15 12.06 -16.57
N THR A 150 -9.34 11.01 -16.57
CA THR A 150 -8.00 11.01 -15.95
C THR A 150 -6.99 11.86 -16.75
N GLY A 151 -5.86 12.18 -16.13
CA GLY A 151 -4.70 12.72 -16.82
C GLY A 151 -4.04 11.68 -17.74
N ALA A 152 -3.30 12.12 -18.74
CA ALA A 152 -2.52 11.22 -19.59
C ALA A 152 -1.37 10.58 -18.81
N TYR A 153 -1.02 9.34 -19.18
CA TYR A 153 0.10 8.62 -18.58
C TYR A 153 1.45 9.14 -19.09
N LEU A 154 2.43 9.09 -18.21
CA LEU A 154 3.85 9.31 -18.52
C LEU A 154 4.62 8.02 -18.28
N SER A 155 5.48 7.61 -19.21
CA SER A 155 6.54 6.64 -18.99
C SER A 155 7.58 7.16 -18.00
N ALA A 156 8.51 6.31 -17.54
CA ALA A 156 9.60 6.77 -16.67
C ALA A 156 10.49 7.82 -17.34
N ARG A 157 10.76 7.69 -18.64
CA ARG A 157 11.55 8.65 -19.43
C ARG A 157 10.84 10.02 -19.48
N GLU A 158 9.58 10.03 -19.89
CA GLU A 158 8.79 11.27 -19.95
C GLU A 158 8.62 11.90 -18.56
N PHE A 159 8.51 11.07 -17.51
CA PHE A 159 8.40 11.58 -16.13
C PHE A 159 9.72 12.22 -15.67
N ASN A 160 10.87 11.67 -16.04
CA ASN A 160 12.17 12.29 -15.79
C ASN A 160 12.29 13.66 -16.48
N ASP A 161 11.74 13.81 -17.70
CA ASP A 161 11.69 15.10 -18.38
C ASP A 161 10.88 16.13 -17.56
N TYR A 162 9.77 15.73 -16.95
CA TYR A 162 9.00 16.61 -16.05
C TYR A 162 9.75 16.93 -14.75
N VAL A 163 10.51 15.98 -14.19
CA VAL A 163 11.33 16.23 -12.97
C VAL A 163 12.43 17.26 -13.26
N ASN A 164 12.97 17.26 -14.48
CA ASN A 164 14.04 18.16 -14.91
C ASN A 164 13.51 19.50 -15.45
N ASP A 165 12.22 19.62 -15.76
CA ASP A 165 11.61 20.84 -16.32
C ASP A 165 11.26 21.84 -15.19
N PRO A 166 11.91 23.02 -15.11
CA PRO A 166 11.62 24.02 -14.08
C PRO A 166 10.21 24.63 -14.19
N ASP A 167 9.57 24.49 -15.35
CA ASP A 167 8.20 24.93 -15.57
C ASP A 167 7.15 23.86 -15.26
N ALA A 168 7.56 22.65 -14.96
CA ALA A 168 6.68 21.58 -14.51
C ALA A 168 6.59 21.52 -12.98
N VAL A 169 5.50 20.98 -12.49
CA VAL A 169 5.27 20.71 -11.05
C VAL A 169 5.04 19.21 -10.85
N VAL A 170 5.97 18.56 -10.18
CA VAL A 170 5.85 17.14 -9.81
C VAL A 170 5.23 17.06 -8.42
N VAL A 171 4.18 16.26 -8.25
CA VAL A 171 3.40 16.18 -6.99
C VAL A 171 3.31 14.75 -6.51
N ASP A 172 3.67 14.52 -5.26
CA ASP A 172 3.52 13.25 -4.59
C ASP A 172 2.10 13.09 -4.04
N MET A 173 1.33 12.15 -4.57
CA MET A 173 -0.03 11.83 -4.13
C MET A 173 -0.03 10.73 -3.06
N ARG A 174 0.98 10.70 -2.21
CA ARG A 174 1.11 9.75 -1.10
C ARG A 174 1.03 10.48 0.23
N ASN A 175 0.66 9.74 1.27
CA ASN A 175 0.66 10.28 2.63
C ASN A 175 2.06 10.76 3.03
N ALA A 176 2.13 11.78 3.87
CA ALA A 176 3.38 12.41 4.28
C ALA A 176 4.42 11.43 4.86
N TYR A 177 4.00 10.39 5.60
CA TYR A 177 4.92 9.37 6.12
C TYR A 177 5.52 8.46 5.02
N GLU A 178 4.89 8.38 3.85
CA GLU A 178 5.43 7.66 2.69
C GLU A 178 6.50 8.52 1.98
N SER A 179 6.20 9.81 1.75
CA SER A 179 7.14 10.75 1.10
C SER A 179 8.34 11.10 1.98
N GLU A 180 8.21 10.97 3.30
CA GLU A 180 9.29 11.24 4.26
C GLU A 180 10.52 10.35 4.04
N ILE A 181 10.34 9.09 3.66
CA ILE A 181 11.45 8.15 3.42
C ILE A 181 11.93 8.10 1.97
N GLY A 182 11.21 8.74 1.05
CA GLY A 182 11.61 8.81 -0.35
C GLY A 182 10.60 9.54 -1.21
N HIS A 183 11.10 10.35 -2.14
CA HIS A 183 10.31 11.11 -3.11
C HIS A 183 11.16 11.46 -4.34
N PHE A 184 10.53 11.91 -5.42
CA PHE A 184 11.26 12.43 -6.58
C PHE A 184 11.91 13.78 -6.26
N GLU A 185 13.02 14.07 -6.93
CA GLU A 185 13.69 15.36 -6.83
C GLU A 185 12.69 16.49 -7.11
N ASN A 186 12.77 17.57 -6.34
CA ASN A 186 11.94 18.77 -6.47
C ASN A 186 10.42 18.55 -6.38
N ALA A 187 9.97 17.36 -5.95
CA ALA A 187 8.54 17.08 -5.85
C ALA A 187 7.88 17.87 -4.71
N VAL A 188 6.70 18.41 -4.98
CA VAL A 188 5.80 18.92 -3.95
C VAL A 188 5.24 17.73 -3.18
N THR A 189 5.48 17.70 -1.87
CA THR A 189 5.03 16.65 -0.96
C THR A 189 3.99 17.23 0.02
N PRO A 190 2.67 17.08 -0.22
CA PRO A 190 1.66 17.58 0.69
C PRO A 190 1.79 16.96 2.08
N GLN A 191 1.75 17.79 3.13
CA GLN A 191 1.96 17.34 4.51
C GLN A 191 0.66 16.85 5.16
N VAL A 192 0.06 15.80 4.59
CA VAL A 192 -1.19 15.20 5.04
C VAL A 192 -1.03 13.70 5.29
N ASP A 193 -1.85 13.13 6.17
CA ASP A 193 -1.73 11.73 6.59
C ASP A 193 -2.68 10.79 5.83
N THR A 194 -3.57 11.31 4.99
CA THR A 194 -4.53 10.48 4.23
C THR A 194 -4.76 11.03 2.84
N PHE A 195 -4.95 10.13 1.87
CA PHE A 195 -5.32 10.50 0.50
C PHE A 195 -6.60 11.34 0.41
N ARG A 196 -7.55 11.12 1.32
CA ARG A 196 -8.77 11.93 1.45
C ARG A 196 -8.45 13.40 1.78
N GLU A 197 -7.50 13.64 2.65
CA GLU A 197 -7.06 14.99 2.99
C GLU A 197 -6.28 15.61 1.84
N GLU A 198 -5.45 14.80 1.18
CA GLU A 198 -4.64 15.21 0.06
C GLU A 198 -5.50 15.74 -1.11
N LEU A 199 -6.57 15.03 -1.48
CA LEU A 199 -7.50 15.48 -2.51
C LEU A 199 -8.20 16.81 -2.16
N LYS A 200 -8.33 17.13 -0.87
CA LYS A 200 -8.89 18.42 -0.43
C LYS A 200 -7.89 19.55 -0.52
N VAL A 201 -6.63 19.30 -0.19
CA VAL A 201 -5.60 20.37 -0.14
C VAL A 201 -4.91 20.58 -1.48
N ALA A 202 -4.82 19.54 -2.33
CA ALA A 202 -4.08 19.60 -3.59
C ALA A 202 -4.55 20.73 -4.53
N PRO A 203 -5.86 20.97 -4.78
CA PRO A 203 -6.30 22.07 -5.65
C PRO A 203 -5.87 23.45 -5.14
N GLU A 204 -5.94 23.69 -3.83
CA GLU A 204 -5.50 24.97 -3.26
C GLU A 204 -3.99 25.11 -3.23
N LEU A 205 -3.26 24.05 -2.87
CA LEU A 205 -1.79 24.03 -2.89
C LEU A 205 -1.23 24.31 -4.29
N LEU A 206 -1.90 23.80 -5.32
CA LEU A 206 -1.46 23.92 -6.71
C LEU A 206 -2.09 25.11 -7.45
N LYS A 207 -2.89 25.93 -6.80
CA LYS A 207 -3.68 27.02 -7.42
C LYS A 207 -2.87 27.97 -8.29
N ILE A 208 -1.69 28.36 -7.83
CA ILE A 208 -0.77 29.23 -8.57
C ILE A 208 -0.13 28.55 -9.80
N HIS A 209 -0.23 27.23 -9.88
CA HIS A 209 0.33 26.40 -10.94
C HIS A 209 -0.73 25.89 -11.92
N LYS A 210 -1.94 26.47 -11.93
CA LYS A 210 -3.10 25.93 -12.66
C LYS A 210 -2.86 25.78 -14.18
N ASN A 211 -2.00 26.65 -14.74
CA ASN A 211 -1.64 26.67 -16.15
C ASN A 211 -0.30 25.96 -16.46
N LYS A 212 0.41 25.49 -15.42
CA LYS A 212 1.67 24.77 -15.59
C LYS A 212 1.42 23.29 -15.94
N LYS A 213 2.49 22.64 -16.41
CA LYS A 213 2.51 21.17 -16.55
C LYS A 213 2.55 20.55 -15.17
N ILE A 214 1.61 19.66 -14.85
CA ILE A 214 1.55 18.96 -13.57
C ILE A 214 1.71 17.47 -13.81
N ALA A 215 2.66 16.83 -13.11
CA ALA A 215 2.89 15.40 -13.13
C ALA A 215 2.68 14.80 -11.74
N LEU A 216 1.73 13.89 -11.62
CA LEU A 216 1.40 13.22 -10.35
C LEU A 216 2.07 11.86 -10.28
N TYR A 217 2.41 11.43 -9.07
CA TYR A 217 2.83 10.05 -8.82
C TYR A 217 2.34 9.53 -7.48
N CYS A 218 2.29 8.21 -7.35
CA CYS A 218 2.10 7.50 -6.08
C CYS A 218 2.79 6.14 -6.15
N THR A 219 2.62 5.29 -5.16
CA THR A 219 3.26 3.97 -5.09
C THR A 219 2.99 3.09 -6.32
N GLY A 220 1.72 2.91 -6.71
CA GLY A 220 1.33 2.00 -7.79
C GLY A 220 0.38 2.60 -8.85
N GLY A 221 0.10 3.92 -8.80
CA GLY A 221 -0.72 4.64 -9.80
C GLY A 221 -2.20 4.82 -9.42
N ILE A 222 -2.79 3.97 -8.59
CA ILE A 222 -4.23 3.97 -8.30
C ILE A 222 -4.77 5.31 -7.74
N ARG A 223 -4.01 5.99 -6.88
CA ARG A 223 -4.38 7.30 -6.33
C ARG A 223 -4.34 8.38 -7.40
N CYS A 224 -3.37 8.30 -8.31
CA CYS A 224 -3.18 9.28 -9.38
C CYS A 224 -4.30 9.26 -10.41
N GLU A 225 -4.93 8.13 -10.68
CA GLU A 225 -6.13 8.06 -11.53
C GLU A 225 -7.19 9.04 -11.01
N LYS A 226 -7.60 8.90 -9.75
CA LYS A 226 -8.59 9.78 -9.13
C LYS A 226 -8.11 11.21 -8.95
N ALA A 227 -6.85 11.39 -8.52
CA ALA A 227 -6.31 12.72 -8.28
C ALA A 227 -6.20 13.54 -9.56
N SER A 228 -5.80 12.93 -10.69
CA SER A 228 -5.73 13.64 -11.97
C SER A 228 -7.11 14.05 -12.48
N ALA A 229 -8.11 13.16 -12.39
CA ALA A 229 -9.48 13.48 -12.73
C ALA A 229 -10.05 14.61 -11.84
N TRP A 230 -9.78 14.55 -10.53
CA TRP A 230 -10.19 15.58 -9.57
C TRP A 230 -9.55 16.94 -9.84
N LEU A 231 -8.24 17.00 -10.14
CA LEU A 231 -7.58 18.25 -10.51
C LEU A 231 -8.14 18.81 -11.82
N LYS A 232 -8.38 17.98 -12.84
CA LYS A 232 -9.01 18.41 -14.09
C LYS A 232 -10.41 18.99 -13.84
N HIS A 233 -11.22 18.35 -12.99
CA HIS A 233 -12.52 18.88 -12.56
C HIS A 233 -12.39 20.26 -11.89
N ASN A 234 -11.30 20.49 -11.13
CA ASN A 234 -11.00 21.79 -10.53
C ASN A 234 -10.32 22.79 -11.50
N GLY A 235 -10.32 22.48 -12.79
CA GLY A 235 -9.89 23.39 -13.87
C GLY A 235 -8.40 23.42 -14.14
N PHE A 236 -7.65 22.40 -13.72
CA PHE A 236 -6.25 22.22 -14.13
C PHE A 236 -6.19 21.58 -15.51
N GLN A 237 -5.52 22.22 -16.47
CA GLN A 237 -5.56 21.82 -17.88
C GLN A 237 -4.53 20.72 -18.23
N ASN A 238 -3.31 20.85 -17.71
CA ASN A 238 -2.15 20.03 -18.11
C ASN A 238 -1.75 19.04 -17.01
N VAL A 239 -2.68 18.14 -16.63
CA VAL A 239 -2.43 17.14 -15.61
C VAL A 239 -2.08 15.81 -16.25
N ARG A 240 -0.94 15.24 -15.84
CA ARG A 240 -0.47 13.91 -16.24
C ARG A 240 -0.06 13.10 -15.01
N HIS A 241 0.18 11.83 -15.17
CA HIS A 241 0.65 11.01 -14.04
C HIS A 241 1.53 9.84 -14.48
N LEU A 242 2.42 9.43 -13.58
CA LEU A 242 3.37 8.34 -13.78
C LEU A 242 2.63 7.00 -13.94
N LYS A 243 2.78 6.36 -15.10
CA LYS A 243 2.19 5.05 -15.40
C LYS A 243 2.75 4.01 -14.44
N GLY A 244 1.87 3.28 -13.74
CA GLY A 244 2.26 2.23 -12.82
C GLY A 244 2.91 2.69 -11.51
N GLY A 245 3.09 4.01 -11.32
CA GLY A 245 3.67 4.61 -10.11
C GLY A 245 5.16 4.30 -9.92
N ILE A 246 5.66 4.51 -8.70
CA ILE A 246 7.07 4.33 -8.34
C ILE A 246 7.56 2.90 -8.60
N ILE A 247 6.71 1.90 -8.37
CA ILE A 247 7.09 0.49 -8.56
C ILE A 247 7.46 0.24 -10.03
N ASP A 248 6.58 0.62 -10.96
CA ASP A 248 6.84 0.41 -12.39
C ASP A 248 7.94 1.35 -12.91
N TYR A 249 8.05 2.57 -12.36
CA TYR A 249 9.16 3.48 -12.63
C TYR A 249 10.51 2.82 -12.39
N LYS A 250 10.71 2.16 -11.25
CA LYS A 250 11.98 1.48 -10.92
C LYS A 250 12.29 0.38 -11.93
N HIS A 251 11.29 -0.40 -12.34
CA HIS A 251 11.47 -1.43 -13.37
C HIS A 251 11.80 -0.84 -14.74
N GLN A 252 11.17 0.28 -15.13
CA GLN A 252 11.47 0.97 -16.38
C GLN A 252 12.88 1.57 -16.36
N VAL A 253 13.28 2.23 -15.26
CA VAL A 253 14.62 2.80 -15.08
C VAL A 253 15.69 1.71 -15.26
N ALA A 254 15.51 0.54 -14.62
CA ALA A 254 16.44 -0.56 -14.75
C ALA A 254 16.49 -1.15 -16.17
N ARG A 255 15.31 -1.36 -16.80
CA ARG A 255 15.20 -1.93 -18.14
C ARG A 255 15.76 -1.03 -19.23
N GLU A 256 15.55 0.28 -19.10
CA GLU A 256 15.90 1.27 -20.12
C GLU A 256 17.19 2.05 -19.81
N ASN A 257 17.88 1.68 -18.72
CA ASN A 257 19.09 2.33 -18.24
C ASN A 257 18.93 3.86 -18.11
N LEU A 258 17.83 4.29 -17.50
CA LEU A 258 17.54 5.71 -17.27
C LEU A 258 18.19 6.17 -15.96
N GLU A 259 18.40 7.48 -15.87
CA GLU A 259 18.77 8.11 -14.60
C GLU A 259 17.63 7.96 -13.59
N ASN A 260 17.94 7.51 -12.38
CA ASN A 260 16.98 7.40 -11.31
C ASN A 260 16.82 8.73 -10.57
N LYS A 261 15.69 9.39 -10.76
CA LYS A 261 15.35 10.69 -10.14
C LYS A 261 14.63 10.54 -8.79
N PHE A 262 14.36 9.31 -8.36
CA PHE A 262 13.74 9.07 -7.05
C PHE A 262 14.81 8.91 -5.97
N LYS A 263 14.67 9.65 -4.87
CA LYS A 263 15.55 9.62 -3.70
C LYS A 263 14.92 8.78 -2.60
N GLY A 264 15.71 7.90 -1.97
CA GLY A 264 15.28 7.11 -0.81
C GLY A 264 14.43 5.89 -1.17
N LYS A 265 13.52 5.53 -0.26
CA LYS A 265 12.69 4.31 -0.32
C LYS A 265 11.24 4.60 -0.65
N ASN A 266 10.59 3.66 -1.34
CA ASN A 266 9.15 3.66 -1.52
C ASN A 266 8.48 2.89 -0.38
N PHE A 267 7.57 3.55 0.36
CA PHE A 267 6.75 2.87 1.37
C PHE A 267 5.76 1.92 0.70
N VAL A 268 5.67 0.69 1.22
CA VAL A 268 4.70 -0.32 0.78
C VAL A 268 3.81 -0.77 1.93
N PHE A 269 2.54 -1.06 1.63
CA PHE A 269 1.53 -1.38 2.64
C PHE A 269 1.48 -2.87 2.99
N ASP A 270 2.66 -3.50 3.17
CA ASP A 270 2.78 -4.89 3.59
C ASP A 270 3.83 -5.04 4.69
N GLU A 271 4.18 -6.28 5.06
CA GLU A 271 5.10 -6.53 6.18
C GLU A 271 6.55 -6.09 5.89
N ARG A 272 6.90 -5.80 4.64
CA ARG A 272 8.22 -5.26 4.25
C ARG A 272 8.36 -3.78 4.59
N MET A 273 7.23 -3.05 4.61
CA MET A 273 7.05 -1.61 4.89
C MET A 273 7.75 -0.67 3.91
N SER A 274 8.79 -1.09 3.19
CA SER A 274 9.48 -0.28 2.19
C SER A 274 10.26 -1.13 1.20
N GLU A 275 10.53 -0.55 0.03
CA GLU A 275 11.40 -1.07 -1.04
C GLU A 275 12.43 0.00 -1.42
N SER A 276 13.68 -0.41 -1.70
CA SER A 276 14.75 0.50 -2.12
C SER A 276 14.55 0.94 -3.56
N ILE A 277 14.43 2.24 -3.79
CA ILE A 277 14.34 2.82 -5.13
C ILE A 277 15.60 3.62 -5.45
N GLY A 278 15.96 4.59 -4.60
CA GLY A 278 17.24 5.28 -4.57
C GLY A 278 18.16 4.72 -3.51
N GLU A 279 19.39 5.17 -3.49
CA GLU A 279 20.43 4.70 -2.55
C GLU A 279 20.53 5.57 -1.30
N GLU A 280 20.05 6.81 -1.36
CA GLU A 280 20.21 7.78 -0.30
C GLU A 280 19.21 7.55 0.85
N ILE A 281 19.64 7.79 2.08
CA ILE A 281 18.74 7.94 3.23
C ILE A 281 18.49 9.43 3.42
N ILE A 282 17.25 9.87 3.14
CA ILE A 282 16.86 11.29 3.13
C ILE A 282 16.16 11.72 4.42
N SER A 283 15.77 10.79 5.28
CA SER A 283 15.03 11.04 6.52
C SER A 283 15.88 10.82 7.78
N TYR A 284 15.34 11.21 8.92
CA TYR A 284 16.02 11.13 10.22
C TYR A 284 15.16 10.37 11.24
N CYS A 285 15.86 9.76 12.20
CA CYS A 285 15.25 9.09 13.34
C CYS A 285 14.36 10.05 14.15
N HIS A 286 13.08 9.73 14.33
CA HIS A 286 12.13 10.55 15.12
C HIS A 286 12.44 10.58 16.63
N LEU A 287 13.31 9.68 17.10
CA LEU A 287 13.61 9.55 18.52
C LEU A 287 14.82 10.37 18.96
N CYS A 288 15.81 10.54 18.11
CA CYS A 288 17.01 11.35 18.41
C CYS A 288 17.19 12.56 17.47
N SER A 289 16.56 12.56 16.31
CA SER A 289 16.64 13.61 15.28
C SER A 289 18.04 13.85 14.69
N ASN A 290 19.05 13.05 15.06
CA ASN A 290 20.42 13.24 14.67
C ASN A 290 20.92 12.21 13.66
N THR A 291 20.42 10.97 13.73
CA THR A 291 20.87 9.87 12.89
C THR A 291 19.92 9.69 11.71
N LYS A 292 20.47 9.59 10.50
CA LYS A 292 19.68 9.23 9.32
C LYS A 292 19.00 7.87 9.52
N SER A 293 17.74 7.76 9.15
CA SER A 293 16.96 6.51 9.22
C SER A 293 15.78 6.56 8.28
N ASP A 294 15.59 5.52 7.52
CA ASP A 294 14.47 5.30 6.58
C ASP A 294 13.65 4.06 6.95
N THR A 295 13.86 3.55 8.16
CA THR A 295 13.18 2.34 8.64
C THR A 295 12.03 2.71 9.56
N HIS A 296 10.83 2.32 9.13
CA HIS A 296 9.62 2.50 9.91
C HIS A 296 9.41 1.38 10.92
N TYR A 297 8.93 1.76 12.10
CA TYR A 297 8.54 0.84 13.18
C TYR A 297 7.15 1.17 13.69
N HIS A 298 6.41 0.15 14.06
CA HIS A 298 5.22 0.32 14.89
C HIS A 298 5.59 0.20 16.35
N CYS A 299 5.13 1.15 17.18
CA CYS A 299 5.33 1.07 18.61
C CYS A 299 4.83 -0.26 19.16
N LYS A 300 5.68 -0.97 19.92
CA LYS A 300 5.33 -2.26 20.56
C LYS A 300 4.14 -2.16 21.51
N ASN A 301 3.90 -0.99 22.10
CA ASN A 301 2.69 -0.76 22.87
C ASN A 301 1.47 -0.77 21.95
N LEU A 302 0.71 -1.87 21.96
CA LEU A 302 -0.47 -2.06 21.09
C LEU A 302 -1.59 -1.02 21.32
N ALA A 303 -1.62 -0.37 22.48
CA ALA A 303 -2.56 0.72 22.75
C ALA A 303 -2.11 2.04 22.06
N CYS A 304 -0.84 2.19 21.78
CA CYS A 304 -0.26 3.32 21.06
C CYS A 304 -0.17 3.02 19.55
N HIS A 305 0.58 1.98 19.19
CA HIS A 305 0.79 1.48 17.83
C HIS A 305 1.18 2.55 16.79
N VAL A 306 1.79 3.68 17.23
CA VAL A 306 2.21 4.77 16.35
C VAL A 306 3.29 4.27 15.38
N LEU A 307 3.22 4.76 14.13
CA LEU A 307 4.25 4.58 13.13
C LEU A 307 5.33 5.66 13.30
N PHE A 308 6.61 5.29 13.32
CA PHE A 308 7.72 6.22 13.48
C PHE A 308 9.00 5.71 12.84
N LEU A 309 9.92 6.63 12.49
CA LEU A 309 11.26 6.29 12.03
C LEU A 309 12.20 6.12 13.22
N GLY A 310 13.01 5.05 13.20
CA GLY A 310 13.94 4.76 14.28
C GLY A 310 15.30 4.28 13.77
N CYS A 311 16.40 4.85 14.27
CA CYS A 311 17.71 4.25 14.06
C CYS A 311 17.93 3.09 15.05
N ASP A 312 18.81 2.15 14.68
CA ASP A 312 19.04 0.92 15.45
C ASP A 312 19.34 1.19 16.91
N THR A 313 20.25 2.13 17.21
CA THR A 313 20.61 2.54 18.58
C THR A 313 19.38 2.98 19.38
N CYS A 314 18.50 3.78 18.80
CA CYS A 314 17.29 4.25 19.48
C CYS A 314 16.26 3.13 19.68
N ILE A 315 16.14 2.25 18.70
CA ILE A 315 15.22 1.09 18.76
C ILE A 315 15.66 0.10 19.83
N GLU A 316 16.94 -0.20 19.91
CA GLU A 316 17.52 -1.04 20.96
C GLU A 316 17.33 -0.42 22.34
N LYS A 317 17.75 0.84 22.52
CA LYS A 317 17.64 1.58 23.79
C LYS A 317 16.20 1.65 24.29
N LYS A 318 15.24 1.87 23.39
CA LYS A 318 13.80 1.93 23.73
C LYS A 318 13.06 0.62 23.51
N LYS A 319 13.75 -0.48 23.19
CA LYS A 319 13.19 -1.83 23.02
C LYS A 319 12.00 -1.88 22.05
N GLY A 320 12.01 -1.05 21.00
CA GLY A 320 10.96 -0.95 20.00
C GLY A 320 9.74 -0.09 20.40
N TYR A 321 9.84 0.70 21.49
CA TYR A 321 8.79 1.65 21.88
C TYR A 321 9.10 3.06 21.37
N CYS A 322 8.04 3.81 20.98
CA CYS A 322 8.22 5.19 20.52
C CYS A 322 8.59 6.19 21.63
N SER A 323 8.34 5.85 22.89
CA SER A 323 8.62 6.72 24.05
C SER A 323 8.76 5.91 25.33
N TYR A 324 9.38 6.49 26.36
CA TYR A 324 9.43 5.90 27.70
C TYR A 324 8.04 5.75 28.34
N LYS A 325 7.08 6.64 28.02
CA LYS A 325 5.68 6.48 28.44
C LYS A 325 5.09 5.17 27.93
N CYS A 326 5.39 4.78 26.70
CA CYS A 326 4.95 3.51 26.13
C CYS A 326 5.64 2.30 26.79
N VAL A 327 6.91 2.41 27.14
CA VAL A 327 7.64 1.38 27.91
C VAL A 327 6.96 1.16 29.26
N THR A 328 6.70 2.25 30.01
CA THR A 328 6.08 2.19 31.32
C THR A 328 4.65 1.63 31.24
N PHE A 329 3.85 2.12 30.28
CA PHE A 329 2.48 1.61 30.07
C PHE A 329 2.47 0.11 29.78
N ASP A 330 3.40 -0.40 29.00
CA ASP A 330 3.43 -1.82 28.63
C ASP A 330 3.86 -2.74 29.79
N ARG A 331 4.47 -2.19 30.82
CA ARG A 331 4.77 -2.90 32.09
C ARG A 331 3.60 -2.96 33.06
N LEU A 332 2.51 -2.20 32.84
CA LEU A 332 1.34 -2.22 33.70
C LEU A 332 0.62 -3.57 33.66
N PRO A 333 -0.03 -4.00 34.76
CA PRO A 333 -0.87 -5.20 34.77
C PRO A 333 -1.95 -5.15 33.71
N LYS A 334 -2.31 -6.33 33.15
CA LYS A 334 -3.34 -6.42 32.07
C LYS A 334 -4.67 -5.77 32.45
N GLN A 335 -5.07 -5.84 33.72
CA GLN A 335 -6.30 -5.23 34.24
C GLN A 335 -6.26 -3.71 34.12
N VAL A 336 -5.13 -3.09 34.50
CA VAL A 336 -4.91 -1.64 34.40
C VAL A 336 -4.86 -1.19 32.94
N LYS A 337 -4.16 -1.93 32.08
CA LYS A 337 -4.13 -1.65 30.64
C LYS A 337 -5.53 -1.61 30.02
N LYS A 338 -6.43 -2.53 30.42
CA LYS A 338 -7.81 -2.58 29.92
C LYS A 338 -8.61 -1.31 30.23
N LEU A 339 -8.36 -0.65 31.36
CA LEU A 339 -9.05 0.61 31.72
C LEU A 339 -8.70 1.74 30.75
N PHE A 340 -7.43 1.82 30.34
CA PHE A 340 -6.97 2.84 29.38
C PHE A 340 -7.37 2.52 27.93
N THR A 341 -7.43 1.24 27.54
CA THR A 341 -7.80 0.84 26.17
C THR A 341 -9.29 0.91 25.90
N ARG A 342 -10.17 0.77 26.93
CA ARG A 342 -11.63 0.91 26.78
C ARG A 342 -12.07 2.27 26.26
N ASN A 343 -11.35 3.32 26.61
CA ASN A 343 -11.67 4.71 26.17
C ASN A 343 -11.07 5.04 24.80
N SER A 344 -10.03 4.34 24.34
CA SER A 344 -9.38 4.62 23.06
C SER A 344 -10.14 4.09 21.84
N HIS A 345 -11.04 3.10 22.03
CA HIS A 345 -11.80 2.51 20.91
C HIS A 345 -12.99 3.36 20.41
N LYS A 346 -13.39 4.40 21.14
CA LYS A 346 -14.51 5.26 20.74
C LYS A 346 -14.14 6.34 19.72
N ASN A 347 -12.84 6.65 19.49
CA ASN A 347 -12.36 7.73 18.63
C ASN A 347 -11.43 7.24 17.50
N LYS A 348 -11.83 6.20 16.78
CA LYS A 348 -11.02 5.59 15.70
C LYS A 348 -10.63 6.49 14.51
N PRO A 349 -11.42 7.48 14.06
CA PRO A 349 -11.01 8.34 12.93
C PRO A 349 -9.88 9.31 13.24
N GLU A 350 -9.76 9.77 14.51
CA GLU A 350 -8.69 10.71 14.92
C GLU A 350 -7.36 10.03 15.28
N GLN A 351 -7.37 8.70 15.47
CA GLN A 351 -6.17 7.96 15.89
C GLN A 351 -5.09 7.92 14.82
N PHE A 352 -5.43 7.94 13.53
CA PHE A 352 -4.42 8.00 12.46
C PHE A 352 -3.67 9.34 12.44
N LYS A 353 -4.36 10.47 12.74
CA LYS A 353 -3.75 11.82 12.78
C LYS A 353 -2.82 12.06 13.97
N LYS A 354 -3.09 11.42 15.13
CA LYS A 354 -2.31 11.59 16.37
C LYS A 354 -1.14 10.62 16.52
N HIS A 355 -0.95 9.71 15.58
CA HIS A 355 -0.05 8.57 15.74
C HIS A 355 1.28 8.70 15.00
N ARG A 356 1.57 9.87 14.46
CA ARG A 356 2.88 10.17 13.88
C ARG A 356 3.70 11.00 14.86
N LEU A 357 4.88 10.51 15.21
CA LEU A 357 5.88 11.36 15.85
C LEU A 357 6.47 12.23 14.74
N MET A 358 6.08 13.50 14.70
CA MET A 358 6.80 14.50 13.92
C MET A 358 8.17 14.68 14.56
N GLY A 359 9.23 14.47 13.80
CA GLY A 359 10.56 14.89 14.23
C GLY A 359 10.47 16.35 14.63
N LYS A 360 10.83 16.67 15.85
CA LYS A 360 11.03 18.07 16.25
C LYS A 360 12.15 18.61 15.38
N ARG A 361 11.82 19.49 14.45
CA ARG A 361 12.82 20.34 13.78
C ARG A 361 13.40 21.33 14.76
#